data_b559cdef497a0b8eed2d551279f7f120
#
_entry.id   b559cdef497a0b8eed2d551279f7f120
#
_cell.length_a   1.000
_cell.length_b   1.000
_cell.length_c   1.000
_cell.angle_alpha   90.00
_cell.angle_beta   90.00
_cell.angle_gamma   90.00
#
_symmetry.space_group_name_H-M   'P 1'
#
loop_
_entity.id
_entity.type
_entity.pdbx_description
1 polymer ?
#
loop_
_entity_poly.entity_id
_entity_poly.type
_entity_poly.pdbx_seq_one_letter_code
_entity_poly.pdbx_strand_id
1 'polypeptide(L)'
;LLSEDYNIRISGEDVERGTFSHRHAILKVEDSEEEVNLLNEYPGKEGRFAIYNSLLSEYAVMGFDYGYAMASPDTLTIWEAQFGDFANGAQIMIDQFLSAAEDKWKVQNGLVLLLPHGYEGQGAEHSSARLERFLQMCAQENMTVANCTTPANFYHLLRRQHKRHFRRPLVV
;
A
#
# COMPACT_ATOMS: atom_id res chain seq x y z
N LEU A 1 1.90 0.07 15.55
CA LEU A 1 3.22 -0.10 14.91
C LEU A 1 4.13 1.07 15.23
N LEU A 2 3.74 2.34 14.98
CA LEU A 2 4.59 3.51 15.27
C LEU A 2 5.02 3.60 16.73
N SER A 3 4.16 3.24 17.68
CA SER A 3 4.49 3.18 19.11
C SER A 3 5.34 1.95 19.50
N GLU A 4 5.66 1.12 18.57
CA GLU A 4 6.49 -0.08 18.73
C GLU A 4 7.78 0.01 17.88
N ASP A 5 8.19 1.23 17.53
CA ASP A 5 9.38 1.56 16.73
C ASP A 5 9.39 0.98 15.30
N TYR A 6 8.20 0.76 14.70
CA TYR A 6 8.13 0.37 13.30
C TYR A 6 7.85 1.56 12.40
N ASN A 7 8.60 1.66 11.32
CA ASN A 7 8.35 2.66 10.29
C ASN A 7 7.23 2.20 9.35
N ILE A 8 6.48 3.18 8.84
CA ILE A 8 5.45 2.96 7.83
C ILE A 8 5.71 3.93 6.69
N ARG A 9 5.71 3.41 5.46
CA ARG A 9 5.80 4.20 4.25
C ARG A 9 4.60 3.92 3.36
N ILE A 10 3.97 5.00 2.87
CA ILE A 10 2.90 4.92 1.86
C ILE A 10 3.27 5.83 0.69
N SER A 11 3.13 5.36 -0.53
CA SER A 11 3.21 6.19 -1.71
C SER A 11 2.20 5.79 -2.78
N GLY A 12 1.86 6.73 -3.65
CA GLY A 12 0.90 6.63 -4.73
C GLY A 12 0.60 8.01 -5.28
N GLU A 13 -0.27 8.12 -6.27
CA GLU A 13 -0.54 9.40 -6.93
C GLU A 13 -1.30 10.39 -6.04
N ASP A 14 -2.19 9.91 -5.16
CA ASP A 14 -3.02 10.77 -4.29
C ASP A 14 -3.20 10.18 -2.89
N VAL A 15 -2.13 9.74 -2.27
CA VAL A 15 -2.19 9.00 -1.00
C VAL A 15 -2.32 9.89 0.24
N GLU A 16 -1.83 11.13 0.20
CA GLU A 16 -1.84 12.02 1.37
C GLU A 16 -3.26 12.34 1.83
N ARG A 17 -4.15 12.61 0.90
CA ARG A 17 -5.58 12.77 1.13
C ARG A 17 -6.34 11.45 0.94
N GLY A 18 -5.89 10.63 0.00
CA GLY A 18 -6.62 9.52 -0.59
C GLY A 18 -7.55 9.98 -1.71
N THR A 19 -7.62 9.23 -2.82
CA THR A 19 -8.39 9.63 -4.01
C THR A 19 -9.89 9.83 -3.70
N PHE A 20 -10.44 9.06 -2.76
CA PHE A 20 -11.82 9.20 -2.28
C PHE A 20 -11.95 10.08 -1.02
N SER A 21 -10.97 10.94 -0.74
CA SER A 21 -10.93 11.78 0.47
C SER A 21 -11.06 10.97 1.77
N HIS A 22 -10.48 9.81 1.82
CA HIS A 22 -10.67 8.83 2.89
C HIS A 22 -9.53 8.80 3.92
N ARG A 23 -8.45 9.58 3.71
CA ARG A 23 -7.28 9.51 4.62
C ARG A 23 -6.96 10.84 5.29
N HIS A 24 -6.69 11.91 4.54
CA HIS A 24 -6.28 13.22 5.07
C HIS A 24 -5.11 13.10 6.08
N ALA A 25 -4.03 12.43 5.68
CA ALA A 25 -2.87 12.22 6.55
C ALA A 25 -2.01 13.48 6.71
N ILE A 26 -1.99 14.34 5.70
CA ILE A 26 -1.31 15.61 5.68
C ILE A 26 -2.34 16.73 5.71
N LEU A 27 -2.20 17.63 6.67
CA LEU A 27 -2.97 18.87 6.75
C LEU A 27 -2.06 20.05 6.44
N LYS A 28 -2.59 21.06 5.76
CA LYS A 28 -1.91 22.34 5.54
C LYS A 28 -2.47 23.41 6.45
N VAL A 29 -1.58 24.16 7.05
CA VAL A 29 -1.96 25.33 7.83
C VAL A 29 -2.33 26.45 6.86
N GLU A 30 -3.54 27.02 7.00
CA GLU A 30 -4.12 27.97 6.04
C GLU A 30 -3.23 29.20 5.79
N ASP A 31 -2.64 29.75 6.86
CA ASP A 31 -1.88 30.99 6.77
C ASP A 31 -0.40 30.82 6.35
N SER A 32 0.18 29.63 6.51
CA SER A 32 1.62 29.40 6.30
C SER A 32 1.91 28.33 5.24
N GLU A 33 0.91 27.59 4.80
CA GLU A 33 1.05 26.39 3.97
C GLU A 33 1.97 25.30 4.59
N GLU A 34 2.29 25.42 5.86
CA GLU A 34 3.05 24.43 6.60
C GLU A 34 2.30 23.09 6.59
N GLU A 35 3.01 22.00 6.31
CA GLU A 35 2.44 20.66 6.27
C GLU A 35 2.59 19.97 7.62
N VAL A 36 1.47 19.50 8.16
CA VAL A 36 1.41 18.72 9.40
C VAL A 36 1.05 17.27 9.09
N ASN A 37 1.97 16.37 9.41
CA ASN A 37 1.72 14.92 9.31
C ASN A 37 1.14 14.42 10.64
N LEU A 38 -0.17 14.20 10.66
CA LEU A 38 -0.93 13.90 11.87
C LEU A 38 -0.40 12.72 12.68
N LEU A 39 0.06 11.66 11.99
CA LEU A 39 0.57 10.48 12.68
C LEU A 39 1.97 10.69 13.27
N ASN A 40 2.72 11.65 12.74
CA ASN A 40 4.02 12.02 13.32
C ASN A 40 3.91 12.93 14.52
N GLU A 41 2.75 13.57 14.73
CA GLU A 41 2.46 14.38 15.93
C GLU A 41 1.89 13.52 17.07
N TYR A 42 1.65 12.25 16.87
CA TYR A 42 1.07 11.37 17.88
C TYR A 42 2.04 11.17 19.06
N PRO A 43 1.61 11.46 20.30
CA PRO A 43 2.43 11.27 21.50
C PRO A 43 2.81 9.79 21.70
N GLY A 44 4.08 9.52 21.97
CA GLY A 44 4.57 8.16 22.22
C GLY A 44 4.83 7.34 20.97
N LYS A 45 4.89 7.96 19.79
CA LYS A 45 5.46 7.31 18.63
C LYS A 45 6.98 7.21 18.75
N GLU A 46 7.53 6.11 18.28
CA GLU A 46 8.97 5.87 18.17
C GLU A 46 9.37 5.75 16.71
N GLY A 47 8.54 5.05 15.90
CA GLY A 47 8.70 4.93 14.46
C GLY A 47 8.26 6.17 13.69
N ARG A 48 8.58 6.21 12.39
CA ARG A 48 8.25 7.28 11.45
C ARG A 48 7.14 6.86 10.50
N PHE A 49 6.16 7.72 10.31
CA PHE A 49 5.18 7.63 9.22
C PHE A 49 5.59 8.53 8.06
N ALA A 50 5.91 7.93 6.93
CA ALA A 50 6.26 8.61 5.69
C ALA A 50 5.15 8.39 4.65
N ILE A 51 4.61 9.46 4.09
CA ILE A 51 3.57 9.41 3.08
C ILE A 51 3.87 10.43 2.00
N TYR A 52 3.72 10.05 0.74
CA TYR A 52 4.13 10.88 -0.39
C TYR A 52 3.21 10.70 -1.59
N ASN A 53 2.66 11.80 -2.07
CA ASN A 53 2.09 11.85 -3.41
C ASN A 53 3.21 11.75 -4.44
N SER A 54 3.02 10.92 -5.46
CA SER A 54 3.98 10.72 -6.53
C SER A 54 3.42 11.18 -7.86
N LEU A 55 4.25 11.86 -8.65
CA LEU A 55 3.93 12.25 -10.03
C LEU A 55 4.25 11.14 -11.05
N LEU A 56 4.79 10.02 -10.59
CA LEU A 56 5.15 8.91 -11.46
C LEU A 56 3.92 8.04 -11.77
N SER A 57 4.00 7.30 -12.87
CA SER A 57 2.98 6.31 -13.22
C SER A 57 2.89 5.18 -12.19
N GLU A 58 1.78 4.46 -12.17
CA GLU A 58 1.56 3.29 -11.29
C GLU A 58 2.72 2.27 -11.39
N TYR A 59 3.20 2.02 -12.60
CA TYR A 59 4.35 1.15 -12.86
C TYR A 59 5.61 1.61 -12.10
N ALA A 60 5.94 2.89 -12.20
CA ALA A 60 7.16 3.44 -11.63
C ALA A 60 7.09 3.53 -10.11
N VAL A 61 5.95 3.94 -9.55
CA VAL A 61 5.75 4.03 -8.10
C VAL A 61 5.80 2.67 -7.46
N MET A 62 5.06 1.69 -8.01
CA MET A 62 5.09 0.32 -7.48
C MET A 62 6.48 -0.29 -7.59
N GLY A 63 7.19 -0.07 -8.70
CA GLY A 63 8.55 -0.55 -8.88
C GLY A 63 9.51 0.02 -7.83
N PHE A 64 9.39 1.31 -7.53
CA PHE A 64 10.16 1.94 -6.48
C PHE A 64 9.85 1.33 -5.10
N ASP A 65 8.58 1.22 -4.74
CA ASP A 65 8.19 0.71 -3.43
C ASP A 65 8.47 -0.79 -3.27
N TYR A 66 8.42 -1.55 -4.36
CA TYR A 66 8.91 -2.93 -4.35
C TYR A 66 10.40 -3.00 -3.96
N GLY A 67 11.23 -2.16 -4.58
CA GLY A 67 12.66 -2.06 -4.24
C GLY A 67 12.88 -1.55 -2.82
N TYR A 68 12.09 -0.58 -2.38
CA TYR A 68 12.16 -0.05 -1.02
C TYR A 68 11.82 -1.12 0.03
N ALA A 69 10.76 -1.89 -0.19
CA ALA A 69 10.35 -2.99 0.70
C ALA A 69 11.41 -4.09 0.80
N MET A 70 12.19 -4.32 -0.26
CA MET A 70 13.34 -5.23 -0.23
C MET A 70 14.50 -4.67 0.60
N ALA A 71 14.80 -3.38 0.44
CA ALA A 71 15.91 -2.72 1.10
C ALA A 71 15.62 -2.45 2.59
N SER A 72 14.36 -2.31 2.97
CA SER A 72 13.91 -2.02 4.34
C SER A 72 12.80 -2.97 4.77
N PRO A 73 13.11 -4.25 5.04
CA PRO A 73 12.11 -5.27 5.36
C PRO A 73 11.37 -5.03 6.69
N ASP A 74 11.93 -4.19 7.56
CA ASP A 74 11.33 -3.81 8.85
C ASP A 74 10.45 -2.54 8.75
N THR A 75 10.27 -2.00 7.56
CA THR A 75 9.31 -0.96 7.27
C THR A 75 8.04 -1.56 6.65
N LEU A 76 6.87 -1.21 7.16
CA LEU A 76 5.62 -1.51 6.47
C LEU A 76 5.51 -0.61 5.24
N THR A 77 5.82 -1.15 4.09
CA THR A 77 5.78 -0.42 2.81
C THR A 77 4.46 -0.69 2.10
N ILE A 78 3.78 0.39 1.72
CA ILE A 78 2.45 0.37 1.11
C ILE A 78 2.47 1.20 -0.17
N TRP A 79 2.06 0.59 -1.26
CA TRP A 79 1.71 1.29 -2.49
C TRP A 79 0.18 1.35 -2.61
N GLU A 80 -0.37 2.51 -2.94
CA GLU A 80 -1.79 2.67 -3.22
C GLU A 80 -1.99 3.11 -4.66
N ALA A 81 -2.80 2.39 -5.40
CA ALA A 81 -3.23 2.80 -6.74
C ALA A 81 -4.10 4.07 -6.67
N GLN A 82 -4.06 4.92 -7.69
CA GLN A 82 -4.97 6.06 -7.80
C GLN A 82 -6.43 5.59 -7.65
N PHE A 83 -6.80 4.59 -8.42
CA PHE A 83 -7.98 3.73 -8.24
C PHE A 83 -7.53 2.28 -8.38
N GLY A 84 -8.22 1.36 -7.72
CA GLY A 84 -7.87 -0.06 -7.80
C GLY A 84 -7.85 -0.61 -9.23
N ASP A 85 -8.72 -0.11 -10.11
CA ASP A 85 -8.75 -0.48 -11.54
C ASP A 85 -7.45 -0.11 -12.28
N PHE A 86 -6.74 0.91 -11.82
CA PHE A 86 -5.48 1.36 -12.45
C PHE A 86 -4.25 0.52 -12.08
N ALA A 87 -4.43 -0.50 -11.23
CA ALA A 87 -3.36 -1.46 -10.96
C ALA A 87 -2.83 -2.13 -12.24
N ASN A 88 -3.62 -2.18 -13.31
CA ASN A 88 -3.20 -2.66 -14.62
C ASN A 88 -2.04 -1.84 -15.23
N GLY A 89 -1.91 -0.57 -14.87
CA GLY A 89 -0.75 0.26 -15.23
C GLY A 89 0.57 -0.23 -14.65
N ALA A 90 0.54 -1.04 -13.59
CA ALA A 90 1.69 -1.66 -12.96
C ALA A 90 1.75 -3.19 -13.19
N GLN A 91 0.99 -3.73 -14.14
CA GLN A 91 0.85 -5.18 -14.32
C GLN A 91 2.18 -5.90 -14.53
N ILE A 92 3.12 -5.28 -15.21
CA ILE A 92 4.47 -5.85 -15.41
C ILE A 92 5.18 -6.08 -14.08
N MET A 93 5.08 -5.12 -13.16
CA MET A 93 5.66 -5.25 -11.82
C MET A 93 4.95 -6.34 -11.00
N ILE A 94 3.64 -6.43 -11.14
CA ILE A 94 2.86 -7.46 -10.47
C ILE A 94 3.25 -8.86 -10.98
N ASP A 95 3.25 -9.07 -12.29
CA ASP A 95 3.50 -10.38 -12.91
C ASP A 95 4.95 -10.85 -12.75
N GLN A 96 5.92 -9.97 -13.01
CA GLN A 96 7.31 -10.37 -13.15
C GLN A 96 8.09 -10.30 -11.84
N PHE A 97 7.66 -9.47 -10.90
CA PHE A 97 8.36 -9.25 -9.63
C PHE A 97 7.52 -9.69 -8.44
N LEU A 98 6.36 -9.07 -8.22
CA LEU A 98 5.59 -9.25 -7.01
C LEU A 98 5.11 -10.70 -6.84
N SER A 99 4.51 -11.27 -7.86
CA SER A 99 3.94 -12.64 -7.83
C SER A 99 4.98 -13.74 -7.94
N ALA A 100 6.13 -13.47 -8.57
CA ALA A 100 7.06 -14.50 -9.02
C ALA A 100 8.47 -14.42 -8.40
N ALA A 101 8.80 -13.37 -7.66
CA ALA A 101 10.17 -13.13 -7.18
C ALA A 101 10.69 -14.23 -6.25
N GLU A 102 9.82 -14.79 -5.39
CA GLU A 102 10.23 -15.85 -4.47
C GLU A 102 10.65 -17.11 -5.23
N ASP A 103 9.93 -17.46 -6.30
CA ASP A 103 10.30 -18.61 -7.13
C ASP A 103 11.52 -18.32 -8.01
N LYS A 104 11.54 -17.21 -8.71
CA LYS A 104 12.62 -16.85 -9.64
C LYS A 104 13.97 -16.61 -8.94
N TRP A 105 13.95 -15.89 -7.83
CA TRP A 105 15.18 -15.34 -7.21
C TRP A 105 15.32 -15.66 -5.73
N LYS A 106 14.39 -16.40 -5.16
CA LYS A 106 14.33 -16.68 -3.71
C LYS A 106 14.26 -15.41 -2.86
N VAL A 107 13.60 -14.37 -3.39
CA VAL A 107 13.43 -13.08 -2.74
C VAL A 107 12.00 -12.95 -2.25
N GLN A 108 11.84 -12.68 -0.97
CA GLN A 108 10.56 -12.34 -0.37
C GLN A 108 10.37 -10.83 -0.33
N ASN A 109 9.12 -10.38 -0.47
CA ASN A 109 8.76 -8.97 -0.44
C ASN A 109 7.44 -8.78 0.30
N GLY A 110 7.41 -7.86 1.25
CA GLY A 110 6.26 -7.59 2.10
C GLY A 110 5.39 -6.43 1.63
N LEU A 111 5.52 -5.97 0.38
CA LEU A 111 4.76 -4.84 -0.15
C LEU A 111 3.26 -5.05 0.02
N VAL A 112 2.58 -4.01 0.51
CA VAL A 112 1.12 -3.96 0.57
C VAL A 112 0.61 -3.15 -0.61
N LEU A 113 -0.37 -3.67 -1.32
CA LEU A 113 -1.10 -2.98 -2.37
C LEU A 113 -2.48 -2.57 -1.83
N LEU A 114 -2.78 -1.29 -1.83
CA LEU A 114 -4.13 -0.78 -1.56
C LEU A 114 -4.79 -0.42 -2.89
N LEU A 115 -5.96 -0.98 -3.12
CA LEU A 115 -6.71 -0.86 -4.37
C LEU A 115 -8.08 -0.23 -4.09
N PRO A 116 -8.13 1.09 -3.82
CA PRO A 116 -9.39 1.75 -3.46
C PRO A 116 -10.41 1.64 -4.59
N HIS A 117 -11.59 1.11 -4.27
CA HIS A 117 -12.69 0.92 -5.22
C HIS A 117 -14.02 0.74 -4.49
N GLY A 118 -15.11 0.83 -5.21
CA GLY A 118 -16.45 0.54 -4.68
C GLY A 118 -17.47 0.45 -5.80
N TYR A 119 -18.33 -0.57 -5.77
CA TYR A 119 -19.38 -0.76 -6.78
C TYR A 119 -20.43 0.36 -6.79
N GLU A 120 -20.43 1.20 -5.77
CA GLU A 120 -21.23 2.45 -5.72
C GLU A 120 -20.46 3.66 -6.29
N GLY A 121 -19.28 3.44 -6.86
CA GLY A 121 -18.44 4.48 -7.46
C GLY A 121 -19.11 5.13 -8.68
N GLN A 122 -18.70 6.37 -8.96
CA GLN A 122 -19.33 7.22 -9.99
C GLN A 122 -18.85 6.96 -11.42
N GLY A 123 -18.04 5.97 -11.66
CA GLY A 123 -17.50 5.66 -12.98
C GLY A 123 -17.01 4.22 -13.10
N ALA A 124 -16.77 3.80 -14.35
CA ALA A 124 -16.31 2.45 -14.63
C ALA A 124 -14.94 2.14 -13.99
N GLU A 125 -14.06 3.13 -13.93
CA GLU A 125 -12.70 3.04 -13.36
C GLU A 125 -12.66 3.14 -11.82
N HIS A 126 -13.79 3.41 -11.17
CA HIS A 126 -13.89 3.56 -9.71
C HIS A 126 -14.53 2.34 -9.04
N SER A 127 -15.06 1.42 -9.80
CA SER A 127 -16.00 0.42 -9.29
C SER A 127 -15.38 -0.93 -8.99
N SER A 128 -14.23 -1.26 -9.57
CA SER A 128 -13.59 -2.57 -9.38
C SER A 128 -12.07 -2.46 -9.31
N ALA A 129 -11.48 -3.18 -8.37
CA ALA A 129 -10.03 -3.40 -8.31
C ALA A 129 -9.58 -4.63 -9.10
N ARG A 130 -10.49 -5.35 -9.74
CA ARG A 130 -10.23 -6.57 -10.51
C ARG A 130 -9.46 -7.61 -9.69
N LEU A 131 -9.95 -7.88 -8.49
CA LEU A 131 -9.33 -8.83 -7.56
C LEU A 131 -9.16 -10.23 -8.16
N GLU A 132 -10.02 -10.61 -9.12
CA GLU A 132 -9.93 -11.85 -9.87
C GLU A 132 -8.58 -12.03 -10.58
N ARG A 133 -7.94 -10.96 -11.03
CA ARG A 133 -6.59 -11.01 -11.63
C ARG A 133 -5.54 -11.41 -10.61
N PHE A 134 -5.62 -10.87 -9.41
CA PHE A 134 -4.71 -11.23 -8.32
C PHE A 134 -4.95 -12.66 -7.84
N LEU A 135 -6.22 -13.06 -7.72
CA LEU A 135 -6.58 -14.42 -7.33
C LEU A 135 -6.06 -15.47 -8.34
N GLN A 136 -6.08 -15.17 -9.63
CA GLN A 136 -5.51 -16.04 -10.67
C GLN A 136 -3.99 -16.23 -10.53
N MET A 137 -3.29 -15.25 -9.98
CA MET A 137 -1.84 -15.33 -9.76
C MET A 137 -1.46 -15.99 -8.43
N CYS A 138 -2.43 -16.30 -7.57
CA CYS A 138 -2.17 -16.98 -6.31
C CYS A 138 -1.76 -18.43 -6.55
N ALA A 139 -0.54 -18.77 -6.13
CA ALA A 139 0.00 -20.13 -6.20
C ALA A 139 1.01 -20.32 -5.07
N GLN A 140 1.00 -21.47 -4.41
CA GLN A 140 1.95 -21.80 -3.34
C GLN A 140 2.04 -20.72 -2.23
N GLU A 141 0.90 -20.09 -1.93
CA GLU A 141 0.81 -19.03 -0.91
C GLU A 141 1.71 -17.80 -1.19
N ASN A 142 2.03 -17.52 -2.47
CA ASN A 142 2.92 -16.44 -2.88
C ASN A 142 2.43 -15.04 -2.50
N MET A 143 1.13 -14.85 -2.33
CA MET A 143 0.52 -13.58 -1.90
C MET A 143 -0.77 -13.82 -1.12
N THR A 144 -1.21 -12.78 -0.41
CA THR A 144 -2.53 -12.76 0.26
C THR A 144 -3.40 -11.72 -0.43
N VAL A 145 -4.62 -12.11 -0.81
CA VAL A 145 -5.65 -11.19 -1.30
C VAL A 145 -6.74 -11.09 -0.25
N ALA A 146 -7.12 -9.88 0.16
CA ALA A 146 -8.08 -9.64 1.21
C ALA A 146 -9.01 -8.48 0.86
N ASN A 147 -10.24 -8.55 1.35
CA ASN A 147 -11.19 -7.44 1.30
C ASN A 147 -11.75 -7.22 2.71
N CYS A 148 -11.33 -6.14 3.34
CA CYS A 148 -11.70 -5.83 4.71
C CYS A 148 -13.09 -5.18 4.76
N THR A 149 -13.95 -5.66 5.66
CA THR A 149 -15.31 -5.14 5.82
C THR A 149 -15.43 -4.08 6.91
N THR A 150 -14.44 -3.97 7.80
CA THR A 150 -14.43 -2.99 8.89
C THR A 150 -13.04 -2.38 9.07
N PRO A 151 -12.94 -1.15 9.63
CA PRO A 151 -11.65 -0.56 10.00
C PRO A 151 -10.84 -1.44 10.96
N ALA A 152 -11.51 -2.14 11.88
CA ALA A 152 -10.84 -3.06 12.81
C ALA A 152 -10.17 -4.23 12.07
N ASN A 153 -10.86 -4.81 11.07
CA ASN A 153 -10.26 -5.86 10.25
C ASN A 153 -9.05 -5.34 9.46
N PHE A 154 -9.13 -4.14 8.91
CA PHE A 154 -8.03 -3.51 8.18
C PHE A 154 -6.83 -3.26 9.11
N TYR A 155 -7.06 -2.72 10.30
CA TYR A 155 -6.03 -2.55 11.33
C TYR A 155 -5.29 -3.85 11.63
N HIS A 156 -6.03 -4.91 11.91
CA HIS A 156 -5.42 -6.22 12.23
C HIS A 156 -4.72 -6.85 11.03
N LEU A 157 -5.24 -6.65 9.81
CA LEU A 157 -4.63 -7.15 8.59
C LEU A 157 -3.24 -6.54 8.35
N LEU A 158 -3.13 -5.20 8.43
CA LEU A 158 -1.86 -4.50 8.28
C LEU A 158 -0.88 -4.86 9.39
N ARG A 159 -1.37 -4.94 10.61
CA ARG A 159 -0.54 -5.36 11.74
C ARG A 159 -0.01 -6.78 11.57
N ARG A 160 -0.85 -7.72 11.15
CA ARG A 160 -0.45 -9.10 10.86
C ARG A 160 0.57 -9.14 9.73
N GLN A 161 0.37 -8.39 8.66
CA GLN A 161 1.29 -8.32 7.53
C GLN A 161 2.71 -7.98 7.98
N HIS A 162 2.84 -6.99 8.86
CA HIS A 162 4.14 -6.55 9.34
C HIS A 162 4.76 -7.49 10.40
N LYS A 163 3.94 -8.08 11.27
CA LYS A 163 4.41 -8.94 12.38
C LYS A 163 4.74 -10.39 11.99
N ARG A 164 4.45 -10.80 10.74
CA ARG A 164 4.79 -12.15 10.24
C ARG A 164 6.30 -12.36 10.18
N HIS A 165 6.73 -13.58 10.42
CA HIS A 165 8.14 -13.98 10.31
C HIS A 165 8.64 -14.13 8.87
N PHE A 166 7.76 -14.02 7.89
CA PHE A 166 8.06 -14.05 6.47
C PHE A 166 7.45 -12.83 5.77
N ARG A 167 7.94 -12.54 4.58
CA ARG A 167 7.49 -11.40 3.76
C ARG A 167 6.88 -11.91 2.47
N ARG A 168 5.57 -11.72 2.32
CA ARG A 168 4.82 -11.99 1.08
C ARG A 168 3.85 -10.85 0.83
N PRO A 169 3.58 -10.51 -0.44
CA PRO A 169 2.69 -9.40 -0.77
C PRO A 169 1.29 -9.55 -0.18
N LEU A 170 0.71 -8.40 0.17
CA LEU A 170 -0.69 -8.29 0.59
C LEU A 170 -1.42 -7.36 -0.38
N VAL A 171 -2.53 -7.82 -0.93
CA VAL A 171 -3.45 -7.06 -1.80
C VAL A 171 -4.76 -6.84 -1.06
N VAL A 172 -5.19 -5.57 -0.96
CA VAL A 172 -6.40 -5.16 -0.23
C VAL A 172 -7.31 -4.32 -1.11
#